data_9fbd6f8b19e87dcb389809d2d1a75cbe
#
_entry.id   9fbd6f8b19e87dcb389809d2d1a75cbe
#
_cell.length_a   1.000
_cell.length_b   1.000
_cell.length_c   1.000
_cell.angle_alpha   90.00
_cell.angle_beta   90.00
_cell.angle_gamma   90.00
#
_symmetry.space_group_name_H-M   'P 1'
#
loop_
_entity.id
_entity.type
_entity.pdbx_description
1 polymer ?
#
loop_
_entity_poly.entity_id
_entity_poly.type
_entity_poly.pdbx_seq_one_letter_code
_entity_poly.pdbx_strand_id
1 'polypeptide(L)'
;RKNKFRVRWYGNKYIIKNPILEIKKKNGWINEKILISLKPKIPLKINNKDAIIFLEKEINNKLNLNKKIIPVVSTHYLRKYFVSEKSLIRITIDRFVQSGEFFRYNFVNTNVDLNNIVLEMKYEKKYDDYVKNQLDHNYIISKNSKFINSLFYSSHKVKI
;
A
#
# COMPACT_ATOMS: atom_id res chain seq x y z
N ARG A 1 0.89 -1.06 20.55
CA ARG A 1 1.26 -1.97 19.45
C ARG A 1 0.35 -1.71 18.26
N LYS A 2 0.91 -1.30 17.10
CA LYS A 2 0.14 -1.05 15.87
C LYS A 2 0.53 -2.06 14.80
N ASN A 3 -0.44 -2.81 14.29
CA ASN A 3 -0.25 -3.70 13.15
C ASN A 3 -0.91 -3.09 11.93
N LYS A 4 -0.24 -3.17 10.78
CA LYS A 4 -0.77 -2.77 9.48
C LYS A 4 -0.75 -3.99 8.57
N PHE A 5 -1.91 -4.33 8.03
CA PHE A 5 -2.09 -5.43 7.09
C PHE A 5 -2.30 -4.87 5.69
N ARG A 6 -1.66 -5.47 4.70
CA ARG A 6 -1.78 -5.07 3.30
C ARG A 6 -1.65 -6.28 2.40
N VAL A 7 -2.62 -6.50 1.54
CA VAL A 7 -2.46 -7.41 0.40
C VAL A 7 -1.92 -6.62 -0.78
N ARG A 8 -0.90 -7.11 -1.43
CA ARG A 8 -0.35 -6.50 -2.65
C ARG A 8 -0.22 -7.53 -3.76
N TRP A 9 -0.42 -7.06 -4.97
CA TRP A 9 -0.16 -7.79 -6.21
C TRP A 9 0.41 -6.84 -7.24
N TYR A 10 0.88 -7.38 -8.35
CA TYR A 10 1.49 -6.61 -9.42
C TYR A 10 0.76 -6.87 -10.74
N GLY A 11 0.86 -5.92 -11.66
CA GLY A 11 0.23 -5.99 -12.98
C GLY A 11 -1.13 -5.33 -13.01
N ASN A 12 -2.15 -6.04 -13.49
CA ASN A 12 -3.49 -5.46 -13.67
C ASN A 12 -4.13 -5.10 -12.33
N LYS A 13 -4.65 -3.86 -12.21
CA LYS A 13 -5.26 -3.36 -10.98
C LYS A 13 -6.55 -4.09 -10.58
N TYR A 14 -7.24 -4.69 -11.53
CA TYR A 14 -8.50 -5.39 -11.29
C TYR A 14 -8.34 -6.90 -11.12
N ILE A 15 -7.17 -7.46 -11.41
CA ILE A 15 -6.90 -8.89 -11.34
C ILE A 15 -5.83 -9.16 -10.29
N ILE A 16 -6.24 -9.77 -9.18
CA ILE A 16 -5.37 -10.15 -8.08
C ILE A 16 -4.70 -11.47 -8.44
N LYS A 17 -3.45 -11.40 -8.87
CA LYS A 17 -2.62 -12.55 -9.23
C LYS A 17 -1.42 -12.62 -8.29
N ASN A 18 -1.12 -13.82 -7.79
CA ASN A 18 0.00 -14.06 -6.86
C ASN A 18 0.05 -13.04 -5.71
N PRO A 19 -1.05 -12.86 -4.96
CA PRO A 19 -1.10 -11.85 -3.91
C PRO A 19 -0.16 -12.21 -2.74
N ILE A 20 0.42 -11.17 -2.14
CA ILE A 20 1.29 -11.27 -0.97
C ILE A 20 0.65 -10.49 0.16
N LEU A 21 0.38 -11.16 1.28
CA LEU A 21 0.01 -10.49 2.52
C LEU A 21 1.27 -9.95 3.19
N GLU A 22 1.32 -8.65 3.38
CA GLU A 22 2.38 -7.97 4.11
C GLU A 22 1.84 -7.47 5.44
N ILE A 23 2.49 -7.87 6.53
CA ILE A 23 2.17 -7.45 7.89
C ILE A 23 3.32 -6.59 8.38
N LYS A 24 3.02 -5.35 8.73
CA LYS A 24 3.98 -4.47 9.39
C LYS A 24 3.58 -4.31 10.85
N LYS A 25 4.43 -4.76 11.74
CA LYS A 25 4.28 -4.61 13.19
C LYS A 25 5.23 -3.52 13.67
N LYS A 26 4.69 -2.58 14.43
CA LYS A 26 5.50 -1.57 15.12
C LYS A 26 5.36 -1.79 16.62
N ASN A 27 6.51 -2.05 17.28
CA ASN A 27 6.60 -2.19 18.72
C ASN A 27 7.71 -1.25 19.21
N GLY A 28 7.33 -0.05 19.65
CA GLY A 28 8.31 1.00 19.99
C GLY A 28 9.18 1.37 18.79
N TRP A 29 10.46 1.17 18.88
CA TRP A 29 11.47 1.45 17.86
C TRP A 29 11.67 0.30 16.86
N ILE A 30 11.17 -0.90 17.17
CA ILE A 30 11.34 -2.10 16.34
C ILE A 30 10.22 -2.16 15.31
N ASN A 31 10.63 -2.26 14.05
CA ASN A 31 9.72 -2.48 12.92
C ASN A 31 9.96 -3.87 12.34
N GLU A 32 8.98 -4.74 12.47
CA GLU A 32 9.00 -6.08 11.87
C GLU A 32 8.14 -6.09 10.61
N LYS A 33 8.59 -6.79 9.57
CA LYS A 33 7.86 -6.99 8.33
C LYS A 33 7.79 -8.47 8.01
N ILE A 34 6.56 -9.01 7.97
CA ILE A 34 6.28 -10.40 7.62
C ILE A 34 5.63 -10.42 6.24
N LEU A 35 6.05 -11.33 5.38
CA LEU A 35 5.49 -11.56 4.05
C LEU A 35 4.95 -13.00 3.97
N ILE A 36 3.69 -13.14 3.58
CA ILE A 36 3.01 -14.42 3.42
C ILE A 36 2.45 -14.47 1.99
N SER A 37 2.90 -15.44 1.20
CA SER A 37 2.33 -15.69 -0.11
C SER A 37 0.94 -16.31 0.03
N LEU A 38 -0.03 -15.68 -0.63
CA LEU A 38 -1.38 -16.22 -0.79
C LEU A 38 -1.44 -16.85 -2.18
N LYS A 39 -1.89 -18.10 -2.26
CA LYS A 39 -1.88 -18.87 -3.52
C LYS A 39 -3.31 -19.28 -3.89
N PRO A 40 -4.17 -18.35 -4.34
CA PRO A 40 -5.47 -18.74 -4.87
C PRO A 40 -5.28 -19.63 -6.11
N LYS A 41 -6.14 -20.63 -6.28
CA LYS A 41 -6.07 -21.56 -7.42
C LYS A 41 -6.22 -20.85 -8.77
N ILE A 42 -6.99 -19.76 -8.79
CA ILE A 42 -7.23 -18.93 -9.97
C ILE A 42 -7.02 -17.45 -9.62
N PRO A 43 -6.71 -16.61 -10.60
CA PRO A 43 -6.69 -15.15 -10.40
C PRO A 43 -8.05 -14.63 -9.95
N LEU A 44 -8.04 -13.74 -8.94
CA LEU A 44 -9.26 -13.18 -8.36
C LEU A 44 -9.56 -11.81 -8.97
N LYS A 45 -10.82 -11.51 -9.25
CA LYS A 45 -11.25 -10.18 -9.71
C LYS A 45 -11.60 -9.31 -8.50
N ILE A 46 -11.00 -8.11 -8.40
CA ILE A 46 -11.23 -7.21 -7.25
C ILE A 46 -12.68 -6.74 -7.13
N ASN A 47 -13.40 -6.65 -8.24
CA ASN A 47 -14.82 -6.28 -8.28
C ASN A 47 -15.78 -7.47 -8.06
N ASN A 48 -15.25 -8.68 -7.88
CA ASN A 48 -16.06 -9.85 -7.53
C ASN A 48 -16.10 -9.98 -6.00
N LYS A 49 -17.27 -9.80 -5.43
CA LYS A 49 -17.51 -9.89 -3.99
C LYS A 49 -17.09 -11.23 -3.40
N ASP A 50 -17.41 -12.34 -4.06
CA ASP A 50 -17.09 -13.69 -3.56
C ASP A 50 -15.57 -13.93 -3.57
N ALA A 51 -14.85 -13.40 -4.56
CA ALA A 51 -13.40 -13.45 -4.61
C ALA A 51 -12.76 -12.69 -3.44
N ILE A 52 -13.32 -11.56 -3.06
CA ILE A 52 -12.84 -10.76 -1.93
C ILE A 52 -13.15 -11.44 -0.60
N ILE A 53 -14.34 -12.02 -0.45
CA ILE A 53 -14.72 -12.83 0.74
C ILE A 53 -13.82 -14.06 0.86
N PHE A 54 -13.53 -14.73 -0.25
CA PHE A 54 -12.59 -15.86 -0.25
C PHE A 54 -11.20 -15.44 0.23
N LEU A 55 -10.66 -14.36 -0.32
CA LEU A 55 -9.34 -13.83 0.04
C LEU A 55 -9.29 -13.41 1.53
N GLU A 56 -10.34 -12.78 2.01
CA GLU A 56 -10.47 -12.38 3.42
C GLU A 56 -10.47 -13.61 4.34
N LYS A 57 -11.25 -14.66 4.03
CA LYS A 57 -11.28 -15.91 4.79
C LYS A 57 -9.90 -16.57 4.81
N GLU A 58 -9.21 -16.65 3.67
CA GLU A 58 -7.87 -17.21 3.58
C GLU A 58 -6.87 -16.46 4.48
N ILE A 59 -6.94 -15.14 4.49
CA ILE A 59 -6.07 -14.30 5.34
C ILE A 59 -6.37 -14.54 6.82
N ASN A 60 -7.63 -14.50 7.22
CA ASN A 60 -8.01 -14.66 8.63
C ASN A 60 -7.65 -16.05 9.16
N ASN A 61 -7.83 -17.10 8.35
CA ASN A 61 -7.43 -18.46 8.71
C ASN A 61 -5.91 -18.59 8.89
N LYS A 62 -5.11 -17.98 7.98
CA LYS A 62 -3.64 -18.00 8.09
C LYS A 62 -3.11 -17.24 9.30
N LEU A 63 -3.80 -16.18 9.71
CA LEU A 63 -3.37 -15.31 10.80
C LEU A 63 -3.85 -15.77 12.17
N ASN A 64 -4.90 -16.59 12.23
CA ASN A 64 -5.55 -17.05 13.46
C ASN A 64 -5.71 -15.93 14.49
N LEU A 65 -6.28 -14.80 14.06
CA LEU A 65 -6.47 -13.63 14.90
C LEU A 65 -7.81 -13.69 15.64
N ASN A 66 -7.84 -13.18 16.87
CA ASN A 66 -9.09 -13.05 17.64
C ASN A 66 -10.10 -12.07 17.02
N LYS A 67 -9.62 -11.18 16.13
CA LYS A 67 -10.44 -10.19 15.43
C LYS A 67 -10.34 -10.39 13.93
N LYS A 68 -11.46 -10.38 13.26
CA LYS A 68 -11.56 -10.48 11.81
C LYS A 68 -10.96 -9.25 11.11
N ILE A 69 -10.14 -9.47 10.09
CA ILE A 69 -9.62 -8.42 9.21
C ILE A 69 -10.49 -8.36 7.97
N ILE A 70 -10.97 -7.18 7.64
CA ILE A 70 -11.78 -6.92 6.44
C ILE A 70 -11.06 -5.94 5.52
N PRO A 71 -11.28 -6.01 4.19
CA PRO A 71 -10.75 -5.03 3.26
C PRO A 71 -11.47 -3.68 3.46
N VAL A 72 -10.70 -2.60 3.38
CA VAL A 72 -11.22 -1.24 3.56
C VAL A 72 -10.97 -0.41 2.31
N VAL A 73 -9.71 -0.32 1.87
CA VAL A 73 -9.33 0.46 0.70
C VAL A 73 -8.35 -0.31 -0.19
N SER A 74 -8.38 0.01 -1.47
CA SER A 74 -7.37 -0.38 -2.45
C SER A 74 -6.65 0.85 -2.96
N THR A 75 -5.35 0.75 -3.20
CA THR A 75 -4.55 1.79 -3.84
C THR A 75 -3.81 1.20 -5.02
N HIS A 76 -3.85 1.88 -6.15
CA HIS A 76 -3.12 1.52 -7.35
C HIS A 76 -2.23 2.70 -7.78
N TYR A 77 -1.04 2.41 -8.29
CA TYR A 77 -0.11 3.41 -8.80
C TYR A 77 0.94 2.76 -9.71
N LEU A 78 1.52 3.54 -10.59
CA LEU A 78 2.68 3.14 -11.36
C LEU A 78 3.94 3.56 -10.61
N ARG A 79 4.88 2.62 -10.41
CA ARG A 79 6.13 2.86 -9.67
C ARG A 79 7.34 2.67 -10.55
N LYS A 80 8.23 3.66 -10.57
CA LYS A 80 9.59 3.54 -11.09
C LYS A 80 10.56 3.40 -9.91
N TYR A 81 11.58 2.57 -10.11
CA TYR A 81 12.64 2.32 -9.13
C TYR A 81 13.96 2.85 -9.67
N PHE A 82 14.71 3.52 -8.81
CA PHE A 82 16.04 3.98 -9.08
C PHE A 82 16.94 3.62 -7.89
N VAL A 83 18.19 3.29 -8.19
CA VAL A 83 19.20 2.98 -7.18
C VAL A 83 20.46 3.75 -7.58
N SER A 84 21.12 4.40 -6.63
CA SER A 84 22.41 5.04 -6.88
C SER A 84 23.46 3.99 -7.25
N GLU A 85 24.51 4.37 -7.98
CA GLU A 85 25.58 3.48 -8.44
C GLU A 85 26.18 2.61 -7.32
N LYS A 86 26.34 3.19 -6.13
CA LYS A 86 26.83 2.47 -4.95
C LYS A 86 25.74 1.78 -4.13
N SER A 87 24.50 1.68 -4.65
CA SER A 87 23.33 1.11 -3.96
C SER A 87 23.01 1.73 -2.58
N LEU A 88 23.55 2.92 -2.29
CA LEU A 88 23.41 3.60 -1.01
C LEU A 88 22.05 4.26 -0.83
N ILE A 89 21.47 4.75 -1.94
CA ILE A 89 20.19 5.46 -1.96
C ILE A 89 19.25 4.76 -2.93
N ARG A 90 18.07 4.42 -2.46
CA ARG A 90 16.99 3.88 -3.28
C ARG A 90 15.89 4.93 -3.40
N ILE A 91 15.51 5.24 -4.62
CA ILE A 91 14.47 6.22 -4.93
C ILE A 91 13.32 5.49 -5.62
N THR A 92 12.09 5.79 -5.22
CA THR A 92 10.89 5.34 -5.91
C THR A 92 10.04 6.55 -6.27
N ILE A 93 9.51 6.53 -7.50
CA ILE A 93 8.58 7.54 -7.99
C ILE A 93 7.25 6.85 -8.28
N ASP A 94 6.21 7.23 -7.54
CA ASP A 94 4.85 6.75 -7.74
C ASP A 94 4.04 7.80 -8.48
N ARG A 95 3.39 7.38 -9.57
CA ARG A 95 2.54 8.22 -10.41
C ARG A 95 1.17 7.58 -10.58
N PHE A 96 0.17 8.38 -10.97
CA PHE A 96 -1.20 7.93 -11.21
C PHE A 96 -1.74 7.13 -10.01
N VAL A 97 -1.61 7.75 -8.83
CA VAL A 97 -2.09 7.15 -7.59
C VAL A 97 -3.61 7.23 -7.58
N GLN A 98 -4.26 6.08 -7.66
CA GLN A 98 -5.72 5.94 -7.64
C GLN A 98 -6.15 5.16 -6.41
N SER A 99 -7.32 5.50 -5.88
CA SER A 99 -7.94 4.79 -4.77
C SER A 99 -9.24 4.11 -5.19
N GLY A 100 -9.60 3.11 -4.44
CA GLY A 100 -10.90 2.50 -4.41
C GLY A 100 -11.21 2.04 -2.99
N GLU A 101 -12.48 1.89 -2.67
CA GLU A 101 -12.93 1.44 -1.37
C GLU A 101 -13.77 0.18 -1.45
N PHE A 102 -13.85 -0.53 -0.32
CA PHE A 102 -14.71 -1.69 -0.19
C PHE A 102 -15.86 -1.38 0.73
N PHE A 103 -17.07 -1.37 0.19
CA PHE A 103 -18.30 -1.28 0.97
C PHE A 103 -18.95 -2.65 1.05
N ARG A 104 -18.95 -3.27 2.23
CA ARG A 104 -19.48 -4.64 2.42
C ARG A 104 -18.96 -5.62 1.35
N TYR A 105 -17.64 -5.60 1.10
CA TYR A 105 -16.93 -6.39 0.08
C TYR A 105 -17.17 -5.99 -1.38
N ASN A 106 -18.05 -5.04 -1.66
CA ASN A 106 -18.18 -4.48 -3.00
C ASN A 106 -17.11 -3.44 -3.24
N PHE A 107 -16.33 -3.62 -4.29
CA PHE A 107 -15.30 -2.66 -4.69
C PHE A 107 -15.92 -1.50 -5.46
N VAL A 108 -15.67 -0.30 -5.00
CA VAL A 108 -16.05 0.95 -5.66
C VAL A 108 -14.78 1.69 -6.04
N ASN A 109 -14.58 1.91 -7.34
CA ASN A 109 -13.50 2.77 -7.80
C ASN A 109 -13.88 4.22 -7.52
N THR A 110 -13.12 4.90 -6.70
CA THR A 110 -13.41 6.29 -6.34
C THR A 110 -12.97 7.27 -7.42
N ASN A 111 -12.20 6.81 -8.44
CA ASN A 111 -11.62 7.63 -9.51
C ASN A 111 -10.92 8.90 -9.01
N VAL A 112 -10.53 8.91 -7.75
CA VAL A 112 -9.73 10.00 -7.20
C VAL A 112 -8.32 9.80 -7.72
N ASP A 113 -8.01 10.48 -8.80
CA ASP A 113 -6.63 10.68 -9.22
C ASP A 113 -6.04 11.69 -8.23
N LEU A 114 -5.17 11.19 -7.39
CA LEU A 114 -4.44 12.02 -6.43
C LEU A 114 -3.30 12.73 -7.18
N ASN A 115 -3.53 13.37 -8.28
CA ASN A 115 -2.58 14.12 -9.16
C ASN A 115 -1.17 14.40 -8.60
N ASN A 116 -0.78 13.66 -7.57
CA ASN A 116 0.46 13.81 -6.84
C ASN A 116 1.47 12.76 -7.29
N ILE A 117 2.64 13.24 -7.67
CA ILE A 117 3.82 12.40 -7.81
C ILE A 117 4.41 12.23 -6.41
N VAL A 118 4.53 10.99 -5.95
CA VAL A 118 5.14 10.69 -4.66
C VAL A 118 6.55 10.19 -4.89
N LEU A 119 7.52 10.97 -4.45
CA LEU A 119 8.94 10.57 -4.41
C LEU A 119 9.27 10.08 -3.01
N GLU A 120 9.80 8.85 -2.91
CA GLU A 120 10.27 8.26 -1.65
C GLU A 120 11.74 7.90 -1.79
N MET A 121 12.57 8.42 -0.89
CA MET A 121 13.98 8.05 -0.77
C MET A 121 14.20 7.18 0.45
N LYS A 122 15.07 6.17 0.31
CA LYS A 122 15.47 5.28 1.40
C LYS A 122 16.99 5.15 1.39
N TYR A 123 17.58 5.50 2.51
CA TYR A 123 19.03 5.48 2.75
C TYR A 123 19.32 5.24 4.22
N GLU A 124 20.54 4.87 4.54
CA GLU A 124 20.99 4.77 5.91
C GLU A 124 21.21 6.16 6.52
N LYS A 125 20.97 6.32 7.81
CA LYS A 125 21.04 7.61 8.52
C LYS A 125 22.38 8.34 8.32
N LYS A 126 23.48 7.62 8.17
CA LYS A 126 24.81 8.22 7.91
C LYS A 126 24.92 9.04 6.62
N TYR A 127 23.96 8.86 5.68
CA TYR A 127 23.89 9.61 4.42
C TYR A 127 22.89 10.77 4.45
N ASP A 128 22.32 11.08 5.62
CA ASP A 128 21.25 12.10 5.74
C ASP A 128 21.71 13.47 5.26
N ASP A 129 22.89 13.91 5.73
CA ASP A 129 23.45 15.21 5.32
C ASP A 129 23.79 15.26 3.83
N TYR A 130 24.38 14.18 3.31
CA TYR A 130 24.65 14.07 1.87
C TYR A 130 23.37 14.20 1.06
N VAL A 131 22.31 13.49 1.43
CA VAL A 131 21.03 13.54 0.71
C VAL A 131 20.38 14.91 0.82
N LYS A 132 20.39 15.54 1.99
CA LYS A 132 19.84 16.89 2.17
C LYS A 132 20.57 17.94 1.32
N ASN A 133 21.88 17.84 1.21
CA ASN A 133 22.68 18.76 0.38
C ASN A 133 22.45 18.58 -1.12
N GLN A 134 21.96 17.39 -1.55
CA GLN A 134 21.60 17.14 -2.96
C GLN A 134 20.16 17.52 -3.30
N LEU A 135 19.32 17.73 -2.29
CA LEU A 135 17.95 18.15 -2.51
C LEU A 135 17.91 19.68 -2.68
N ASP A 136 17.26 20.12 -3.74
CA ASP A 136 16.92 21.53 -3.88
C ASP A 136 16.06 21.99 -2.69
N HIS A 137 16.32 23.19 -2.17
CA HIS A 137 15.59 23.79 -1.04
C HIS A 137 14.08 23.93 -1.27
N ASN A 138 13.62 23.73 -2.50
CA ASN A 138 12.21 23.74 -2.87
C ASN A 138 11.43 22.47 -2.50
N TYR A 139 12.11 21.38 -2.04
CA TYR A 139 11.44 20.14 -1.66
C TYR A 139 11.03 20.18 -0.19
N ILE A 140 9.73 20.07 0.05
CA ILE A 140 9.19 19.91 1.40
C ILE A 140 9.06 18.44 1.72
N ILE A 141 9.78 17.98 2.75
CA ILE A 141 9.66 16.61 3.25
C ILE A 141 8.34 16.47 3.99
N SER A 142 7.48 15.58 3.51
CA SER A 142 6.16 15.34 4.11
C SER A 142 5.95 13.87 4.47
N LYS A 143 5.08 13.64 5.46
CA LYS A 143 4.59 12.29 5.76
C LYS A 143 3.50 11.93 4.77
N ASN A 144 3.79 11.06 3.80
CA ASN A 144 2.81 10.58 2.85
C ASN A 144 2.41 9.14 3.16
N SER A 145 1.13 8.89 3.37
CA SER A 145 0.56 7.55 3.52
C SER A 145 -0.59 7.37 2.55
N LYS A 146 -0.36 6.64 1.45
CA LYS A 146 -1.40 6.32 0.47
C LYS A 146 -2.65 5.73 1.11
N PHE A 147 -2.49 4.87 2.12
CA PHE A 147 -3.61 4.31 2.88
C PHE A 147 -4.45 5.37 3.60
N ILE A 148 -3.80 6.28 4.33
CA ILE A 148 -4.51 7.35 5.06
C ILE A 148 -5.15 8.32 4.07
N ASN A 149 -4.46 8.70 3.02
CA ASN A 149 -5.00 9.58 1.99
C ASN A 149 -6.23 8.95 1.33
N SER A 150 -6.17 7.65 0.99
CA SER A 150 -7.33 6.94 0.43
C SER A 150 -8.52 6.91 1.38
N LEU A 151 -8.31 6.64 2.66
CA LEU A 151 -9.39 6.68 3.66
C LEU A 151 -10.01 8.08 3.78
N PHE A 152 -9.19 9.12 3.77
CA PHE A 152 -9.65 10.50 3.91
C PHE A 152 -10.55 10.90 2.73
N TYR A 153 -10.17 10.55 1.52
CA TYR A 153 -10.98 10.82 0.32
C TYR A 153 -12.26 10.02 0.27
N SER A 154 -12.27 8.77 0.79
CA SER A 154 -13.47 7.96 0.90
C SER A 154 -14.49 8.57 1.87
N SER A 155 -14.03 9.02 3.03
CA SER A 155 -14.90 9.59 4.07
C SER A 155 -15.56 10.91 3.68
N HIS A 156 -14.96 11.68 2.76
CA HIS A 156 -15.53 12.97 2.32
C HIS A 156 -16.62 12.82 1.24
N LYS A 157 -16.70 11.68 0.55
CA LYS A 157 -17.75 11.40 -0.44
C LYS A 157 -19.07 10.90 0.16
N VAL A 158 -19.08 10.51 1.42
CA VAL A 158 -20.29 9.98 2.11
C VAL A 158 -21.16 11.11 2.70
N LYS A 159 -20.80 12.37 2.52
CA LYS A 159 -21.55 13.54 3.03
C LYS A 159 -22.30 14.31 1.93
N ILE A 160 -22.87 13.58 0.96
CA ILE A 160 -23.87 14.16 0.03
C ILE A 160 -25.09 13.27 0.06
#